data_2c9b9a8ad1dbac11319213bade8a6915
#
_entry.id   2c9b9a8ad1dbac11319213bade8a6915
#
_cell.length_a   1.000
_cell.length_b   1.000
_cell.length_c   1.000
_cell.angle_alpha   90.00
_cell.angle_beta   90.00
_cell.angle_gamma   90.00
#
_symmetry.space_group_name_H-M   'P 1'
#
loop_
_entity.id
_entity.type
_entity.pdbx_description
1 polymer ?
#
loop_
_entity_poly.entity_id
_entity_poly.type
_entity_poly.pdbx_seq_one_letter_code
_entity_poly.pdbx_strand_id
1 'polypeptide(L)'
;MALLYLDPFNKVVKTAAGDFKFDDAIFMGHHQAADLVWKLGAVGKTADGKPSNWAAVHPQFYNMKDDPNVFVIGDSVGAVSPQFGHYPKSGHVANRMGRSVAQYIGQQAKGQPMTPVMIDNLCYMLVNTEPLEAISVKFDYKMGPEGHLLQTVTDDIFRRPQLWQEDLRWYGQMVKDFTGG
;
A
#
# COMPACT_ATOMS: atom_id res chain seq x y z
N MET A 1 16.04 12.55 2.72
CA MET A 1 17.28 13.00 2.08
C MET A 1 17.20 12.72 0.59
N ALA A 2 17.37 13.71 -0.29
CA ALA A 2 17.27 13.50 -1.74
C ALA A 2 18.59 12.96 -2.29
N LEU A 3 18.54 11.84 -3.02
CA LEU A 3 19.65 11.33 -3.81
C LEU A 3 19.85 12.25 -5.02
N LEU A 4 21.05 12.77 -5.21
CA LEU A 4 21.41 13.61 -6.34
C LEU A 4 22.13 12.82 -7.43
N TYR A 5 23.09 11.99 -7.04
CA TYR A 5 23.91 11.20 -7.95
C TYR A 5 24.50 9.98 -7.25
N LEU A 6 24.62 8.87 -7.98
CA LEU A 6 25.31 7.66 -7.54
C LEU A 6 26.55 7.44 -8.41
N ASP A 7 27.71 7.36 -7.79
CA ASP A 7 28.94 6.95 -8.43
C ASP A 7 29.29 5.51 -7.99
N PRO A 8 28.96 4.51 -8.81
CA PRO A 8 29.19 3.11 -8.46
C PRO A 8 30.68 2.72 -8.52
N PHE A 9 31.49 3.45 -9.29
CA PHE A 9 32.92 3.15 -9.44
C PHE A 9 33.73 3.61 -8.24
N ASN A 10 33.45 4.82 -7.74
CA ASN A 10 34.10 5.37 -6.55
C ASN A 10 33.35 5.01 -5.27
N LYS A 11 32.24 4.29 -5.38
CA LYS A 11 31.36 3.89 -4.26
C LYS A 11 30.95 5.10 -3.41
N VAL A 12 30.42 6.13 -4.07
CA VAL A 12 29.98 7.38 -3.44
C VAL A 12 28.54 7.68 -3.79
N VAL A 13 27.73 7.97 -2.77
CA VAL A 13 26.39 8.54 -2.90
C VAL A 13 26.49 10.03 -2.62
N LYS A 14 26.07 10.86 -3.60
CA LYS A 14 25.96 12.31 -3.44
C LYS A 14 24.52 12.67 -3.11
N THR A 15 24.35 13.43 -2.05
CA THR A 15 23.05 13.89 -1.58
C THR A 15 23.09 15.39 -1.28
N ALA A 16 21.91 15.98 -1.05
CA ALA A 16 21.83 17.37 -0.60
C ALA A 16 22.48 17.61 0.78
N ALA A 17 22.72 16.55 1.56
CA ALA A 17 23.34 16.62 2.89
C ALA A 17 24.84 16.28 2.86
N GLY A 18 25.43 15.96 1.69
CA GLY A 18 26.84 15.63 1.52
C GLY A 18 27.07 14.32 0.79
N ASP A 19 28.33 13.94 0.70
CA ASP A 19 28.82 12.75 0.03
C ASP A 19 29.05 11.62 1.05
N PHE A 20 28.54 10.41 0.74
CA PHE A 20 28.67 9.24 1.60
C PHE A 20 29.37 8.10 0.84
N LYS A 21 30.43 7.58 1.41
CA LYS A 21 31.09 6.37 0.90
C LYS A 21 30.35 5.13 1.39
N PHE A 22 30.36 4.07 0.58
CA PHE A 22 29.76 2.78 0.93
C PHE A 22 30.66 1.63 0.42
N ASP A 23 30.61 0.49 1.07
CA ASP A 23 31.20 -0.76 0.58
C ASP A 23 30.19 -1.52 -0.27
N ASP A 24 28.97 -1.66 0.26
CA ASP A 24 27.82 -2.25 -0.40
C ASP A 24 26.59 -1.33 -0.22
N ALA A 25 25.71 -1.28 -1.24
CA ALA A 25 24.54 -0.44 -1.18
C ALA A 25 23.37 -1.05 -1.94
N ILE A 26 22.18 -0.96 -1.35
CA ILE A 26 20.92 -1.30 -1.98
C ILE A 26 20.11 0.01 -2.14
N PHE A 27 19.81 0.37 -3.39
CA PHE A 27 19.04 1.56 -3.69
C PHE A 27 17.63 1.19 -4.14
N MET A 28 16.65 1.78 -3.48
CA MET A 28 15.25 1.71 -3.93
C MET A 28 15.05 2.77 -5.01
N GLY A 29 14.74 2.34 -6.24
CA GLY A 29 14.37 3.24 -7.33
C GLY A 29 12.99 3.87 -7.11
N HIS A 30 12.63 4.81 -7.99
CA HIS A 30 11.28 5.36 -8.00
C HIS A 30 10.28 4.28 -8.42
N HIS A 31 9.29 4.04 -7.56
CA HIS A 31 8.23 3.10 -7.84
C HIS A 31 7.10 3.77 -8.62
N GLN A 32 6.45 2.99 -9.46
CA GLN A 32 5.25 3.39 -10.21
C GLN A 32 4.31 2.19 -10.35
N ALA A 33 3.09 2.45 -10.79
CA ALA A 33 2.14 1.40 -11.13
C ALA A 33 2.70 0.49 -12.22
N ALA A 34 2.22 -0.76 -12.25
CA ALA A 34 2.63 -1.75 -13.24
C ALA A 34 2.40 -1.26 -14.68
N ASP A 35 3.22 -1.72 -15.61
CA ASP A 35 3.17 -1.31 -17.02
C ASP A 35 1.79 -1.46 -17.66
N LEU A 36 1.01 -2.45 -17.24
CA LEU A 36 -0.35 -2.64 -17.73
C LEU A 36 -1.24 -1.43 -17.39
N VAL A 37 -1.08 -0.83 -16.21
CA VAL A 37 -1.85 0.36 -15.80
C VAL A 37 -1.55 1.56 -16.69
N TRP A 38 -0.28 1.71 -17.09
CA TRP A 38 0.14 2.73 -18.04
C TRP A 38 -0.43 2.48 -19.43
N LYS A 39 -0.37 1.26 -19.92
CA LYS A 39 -0.90 0.86 -21.22
C LYS A 39 -2.41 1.03 -21.34
N LEU A 40 -3.13 0.86 -20.22
CA LEU A 40 -4.59 1.08 -20.13
C LEU A 40 -4.97 2.56 -20.03
N GLY A 41 -3.99 3.47 -19.88
CA GLY A 41 -4.29 4.89 -19.63
C GLY A 41 -4.92 5.16 -18.25
N ALA A 42 -4.81 4.20 -17.31
CA ALA A 42 -5.42 4.27 -15.99
C ALA A 42 -4.62 5.11 -14.97
N VAL A 43 -3.46 5.65 -15.37
CA VAL A 43 -2.62 6.49 -14.51
C VAL A 43 -3.30 7.84 -14.27
N GLY A 44 -3.40 8.22 -13.01
CA GLY A 44 -3.94 9.51 -12.60
C GLY A 44 -3.04 10.69 -12.97
N LYS A 45 -3.55 11.90 -12.74
CA LYS A 45 -2.81 13.15 -12.96
C LYS A 45 -2.60 13.88 -11.65
N THR A 46 -1.47 14.55 -11.54
CA THR A 46 -1.16 15.52 -10.48
C THR A 46 -1.89 16.84 -10.75
N ALA A 47 -1.87 17.77 -9.80
CA ALA A 47 -2.52 19.07 -9.94
C ALA A 47 -1.99 19.90 -11.12
N ASP A 48 -0.70 19.71 -11.49
CA ASP A 48 -0.05 20.36 -12.64
C ASP A 48 -0.26 19.57 -13.97
N GLY A 49 -1.12 18.55 -13.95
CA GLY A 49 -1.50 17.78 -15.14
C GLY A 49 -0.53 16.68 -15.57
N LYS A 50 0.57 16.47 -14.87
CA LYS A 50 1.52 15.40 -15.14
C LYS A 50 1.00 14.04 -14.64
N PRO A 51 1.49 12.92 -15.17
CA PRO A 51 1.17 11.61 -14.62
C PRO A 51 1.54 11.51 -13.13
N SER A 52 0.64 10.95 -12.32
CA SER A 52 0.86 10.74 -10.88
C SER A 52 1.73 9.52 -10.57
N ASN A 53 2.09 8.74 -11.58
CA ASN A 53 2.74 7.43 -11.53
C ASN A 53 1.85 6.30 -10.98
N TRP A 54 0.63 6.56 -10.56
CA TRP A 54 -0.27 5.59 -9.92
C TRP A 54 -1.66 5.62 -10.54
N ALA A 55 -2.41 4.52 -10.40
CA ALA A 55 -3.75 4.41 -10.94
C ALA A 55 -4.74 5.36 -10.24
N ALA A 56 -5.58 6.04 -11.03
CA ALA A 56 -6.72 6.80 -10.54
C ALA A 56 -7.96 5.90 -10.50
N VAL A 57 -8.34 5.49 -9.30
CA VAL A 57 -9.48 4.61 -9.07
C VAL A 57 -10.48 5.24 -8.10
N HIS A 58 -11.69 4.67 -8.05
CA HIS A 58 -12.64 5.00 -7.00
C HIS A 58 -12.09 4.55 -5.63
N PRO A 59 -12.03 5.41 -4.61
CA PRO A 59 -11.32 5.13 -3.36
C PRO A 59 -11.88 3.97 -2.54
N GLN A 60 -13.15 3.60 -2.74
CA GLN A 60 -13.80 2.51 -2.02
C GLN A 60 -13.99 1.25 -2.87
N PHE A 61 -14.16 1.40 -4.18
CA PHE A 61 -14.47 0.28 -5.07
C PHE A 61 -13.29 -0.18 -5.91
N TYR A 62 -12.23 0.63 -6.01
CA TYR A 62 -10.99 0.35 -6.75
C TYR A 62 -11.18 0.17 -8.26
N ASN A 63 -12.36 0.48 -8.79
CA ASN A 63 -12.61 0.49 -10.23
C ASN A 63 -12.17 1.82 -10.87
N MET A 64 -11.84 1.77 -12.15
CA MET A 64 -11.52 2.95 -12.93
C MET A 64 -12.74 3.87 -13.07
N LYS A 65 -12.49 5.19 -13.14
CA LYS A 65 -13.56 6.17 -13.34
C LYS A 65 -14.22 6.04 -14.71
N ASP A 66 -13.42 5.73 -15.72
CA ASP A 66 -13.87 5.68 -17.13
C ASP A 66 -14.33 4.28 -17.55
N ASP A 67 -14.03 3.25 -16.77
CA ASP A 67 -14.52 1.88 -16.98
C ASP A 67 -14.80 1.20 -15.62
N PRO A 68 -16.07 1.11 -15.23
CA PRO A 68 -16.45 0.53 -13.94
C PRO A 68 -16.21 -0.99 -13.83
N ASN A 69 -15.90 -1.67 -14.93
CA ASN A 69 -15.61 -3.10 -14.96
C ASN A 69 -14.11 -3.41 -14.81
N VAL A 70 -13.24 -2.40 -14.84
CA VAL A 70 -11.81 -2.56 -14.67
C VAL A 70 -11.41 -2.12 -13.26
N PHE A 71 -10.80 -3.02 -12.51
CA PHE A 71 -10.35 -2.79 -11.14
C PHE A 71 -8.82 -2.77 -11.09
N VAL A 72 -8.26 -1.81 -10.33
CA VAL A 72 -6.82 -1.77 -10.02
C VAL A 72 -6.66 -1.79 -8.52
N ILE A 73 -5.85 -2.71 -8.02
CA ILE A 73 -5.66 -2.96 -6.58
C ILE A 73 -4.18 -2.99 -6.20
N GLY A 74 -3.91 -3.08 -4.89
CA GLY A 74 -2.57 -3.20 -4.33
C GLY A 74 -1.73 -1.95 -4.57
N ASP A 75 -0.44 -2.14 -4.72
CA ASP A 75 0.55 -1.06 -4.78
C ASP A 75 0.36 -0.12 -5.97
N SER A 76 -0.33 -0.56 -7.03
CA SER A 76 -0.62 0.28 -8.21
C SER A 76 -1.65 1.39 -7.94
N VAL A 77 -2.41 1.32 -6.84
CA VAL A 77 -3.43 2.32 -6.49
C VAL A 77 -2.80 3.64 -6.11
N GLY A 78 -3.33 4.72 -6.67
CA GLY A 78 -2.92 6.09 -6.40
C GLY A 78 -3.46 6.67 -5.09
N ALA A 79 -3.42 7.99 -4.96
CA ALA A 79 -3.99 8.68 -3.81
C ALA A 79 -5.51 8.49 -3.74
N VAL A 80 -6.00 8.11 -2.56
CA VAL A 80 -7.41 7.82 -2.28
C VAL A 80 -8.05 8.82 -1.31
N SER A 81 -7.23 9.66 -0.70
CA SER A 81 -7.68 10.64 0.29
C SER A 81 -6.85 11.91 0.24
N PRO A 82 -7.45 13.09 0.34
CA PRO A 82 -6.70 14.34 0.52
C PRO A 82 -6.04 14.42 1.90
N GLN A 83 -6.51 13.68 2.90
CA GLN A 83 -5.99 13.70 4.25
C GLN A 83 -4.67 12.91 4.38
N PHE A 84 -4.65 11.65 3.90
CA PHE A 84 -3.51 10.75 4.10
C PHE A 84 -2.84 10.31 2.77
N GLY A 85 -3.39 10.71 1.63
CA GLY A 85 -2.87 10.37 0.31
C GLY A 85 -3.13 8.92 -0.07
N HIS A 86 -2.13 8.07 0.04
CA HIS A 86 -2.14 6.67 -0.36
C HIS A 86 -2.42 5.74 0.81
N TYR A 87 -3.10 4.62 0.53
CA TYR A 87 -3.02 3.46 1.43
C TYR A 87 -1.57 3.01 1.57
N PRO A 88 -1.19 2.42 2.72
CA PRO A 88 0.10 1.73 2.82
C PRO A 88 0.25 0.70 1.70
N LYS A 89 1.38 0.73 1.02
CA LYS A 89 1.69 -0.22 -0.06
C LYS A 89 2.25 -1.50 0.55
N SER A 90 1.33 -2.40 0.94
CA SER A 90 1.64 -3.63 1.67
C SER A 90 0.83 -4.81 1.15
N GLY A 91 1.35 -6.02 1.32
CA GLY A 91 0.65 -7.26 0.98
C GLY A 91 -0.69 -7.40 1.71
N HIS A 92 -0.79 -6.90 2.95
CA HIS A 92 -2.03 -6.89 3.71
C HIS A 92 -3.11 -6.07 3.00
N VAL A 93 -2.81 -4.82 2.66
CA VAL A 93 -3.74 -3.93 1.94
C VAL A 93 -4.11 -4.52 0.58
N ALA A 94 -3.13 -5.05 -0.17
CA ALA A 94 -3.38 -5.68 -1.46
C ALA A 94 -4.34 -6.88 -1.34
N ASN A 95 -4.16 -7.74 -0.32
CA ASN A 95 -5.07 -8.85 -0.02
C ASN A 95 -6.48 -8.36 0.31
N ARG A 96 -6.62 -7.36 1.18
CA ARG A 96 -7.92 -6.79 1.57
C ARG A 96 -8.65 -6.18 0.37
N MET A 97 -7.95 -5.44 -0.48
CA MET A 97 -8.50 -4.92 -1.74
C MET A 97 -8.96 -6.04 -2.67
N GLY A 98 -8.16 -7.10 -2.84
CA GLY A 98 -8.52 -8.26 -3.66
C GLY A 98 -9.79 -8.95 -3.19
N ARG A 99 -9.96 -9.16 -1.89
CA ARG A 99 -11.18 -9.74 -1.30
C ARG A 99 -12.40 -8.83 -1.51
N SER A 100 -12.25 -7.53 -1.34
CA SER A 100 -13.33 -6.56 -1.58
C SER A 100 -13.75 -6.56 -3.06
N VAL A 101 -12.80 -6.55 -3.98
CA VAL A 101 -13.10 -6.58 -5.43
C VAL A 101 -13.76 -7.91 -5.83
N ALA A 102 -13.32 -9.05 -5.28
CA ALA A 102 -13.99 -10.32 -5.52
C ALA A 102 -15.47 -10.30 -5.08
N GLN A 103 -15.74 -9.68 -3.91
CA GLN A 103 -17.12 -9.46 -3.45
C GLN A 103 -17.89 -8.56 -4.42
N TYR A 104 -17.32 -7.45 -4.89
CA TYR A 104 -17.97 -6.51 -5.80
C TYR A 104 -18.32 -7.17 -7.15
N ILE A 105 -17.39 -7.94 -7.72
CA ILE A 105 -17.63 -8.71 -8.94
C ILE A 105 -18.75 -9.73 -8.72
N GLY A 106 -18.77 -10.42 -7.58
CA GLY A 106 -19.84 -11.36 -7.23
C GLY A 106 -21.20 -10.68 -7.06
N GLN A 107 -21.27 -9.46 -6.54
CA GLN A 107 -22.49 -8.66 -6.44
C GLN A 107 -22.96 -8.21 -7.83
N GLN A 108 -22.06 -7.70 -8.67
CA GLN A 108 -22.39 -7.30 -10.05
C GLN A 108 -22.92 -8.48 -10.87
N ALA A 109 -22.29 -9.65 -10.78
CA ALA A 109 -22.75 -10.86 -11.49
C ALA A 109 -24.16 -11.31 -11.08
N LYS A 110 -24.62 -10.92 -9.89
CA LYS A 110 -25.98 -11.18 -9.38
C LYS A 110 -26.95 -10.01 -9.64
N GLY A 111 -26.53 -8.98 -10.36
CA GLY A 111 -27.33 -7.76 -10.55
C GLY A 111 -27.56 -6.96 -9.28
N GLN A 112 -26.73 -7.14 -8.27
CA GLN A 112 -26.79 -6.43 -6.99
C GLN A 112 -25.86 -5.20 -7.00
N PRO A 113 -26.21 -4.12 -6.28
CA PRO A 113 -25.30 -2.98 -6.13
C PRO A 113 -24.08 -3.38 -5.31
N MET A 114 -22.90 -2.82 -5.66
CA MET A 114 -21.68 -2.97 -4.87
C MET A 114 -21.86 -2.27 -3.52
N THR A 115 -21.56 -2.98 -2.44
CA THR A 115 -21.59 -2.45 -1.07
C THR A 115 -20.15 -2.14 -0.65
N PRO A 116 -19.80 -0.89 -0.30
CA PRO A 116 -18.44 -0.53 0.09
C PRO A 116 -17.97 -1.31 1.31
N VAL A 117 -16.76 -1.85 1.21
CA VAL A 117 -16.07 -2.50 2.33
C VAL A 117 -14.88 -1.63 2.73
N MET A 118 -14.87 -1.17 3.97
CA MET A 118 -13.68 -0.51 4.52
C MET A 118 -12.62 -1.57 4.83
N ILE A 119 -11.47 -1.39 4.23
CA ILE A 119 -10.31 -2.22 4.55
C ILE A 119 -9.61 -1.72 5.81
N ASP A 120 -8.71 -2.51 6.36
CA ASP A 120 -7.75 -2.12 7.38
C ASP A 120 -6.33 -2.39 6.89
N ASN A 121 -5.35 -1.90 7.61
CA ASN A 121 -3.96 -2.34 7.45
C ASN A 121 -3.35 -2.59 8.82
N LEU A 122 -2.60 -3.67 8.92
CA LEU A 122 -1.86 -4.05 10.11
C LEU A 122 -0.42 -4.37 9.70
N CYS A 123 0.52 -3.74 10.38
CA CYS A 123 1.94 -3.98 10.21
C CYS A 123 2.54 -4.42 11.52
N TYR A 124 3.33 -5.49 11.49
CA TYR A 124 4.23 -5.88 12.56
C TYR A 124 5.67 -5.52 12.18
N MET A 125 6.43 -5.07 13.14
CA MET A 125 7.85 -4.74 12.96
C MET A 125 8.66 -5.44 14.02
N LEU A 126 9.51 -6.37 13.59
CA LEU A 126 10.47 -7.01 14.47
C LEU A 126 11.54 -5.97 14.87
N VAL A 127 11.70 -5.71 16.16
CA VAL A 127 12.59 -4.67 16.69
C VAL A 127 13.75 -5.24 17.50
N ASN A 128 13.67 -6.51 17.89
CA ASN A 128 14.76 -7.23 18.54
C ASN A 128 14.68 -8.72 18.22
N THR A 129 15.80 -9.37 18.09
CA THR A 129 15.91 -10.80 17.77
C THR A 129 16.24 -11.66 18.98
N GLU A 130 16.78 -11.06 20.05
CA GLU A 130 17.14 -11.78 21.26
C GLU A 130 16.96 -10.87 22.50
N PRO A 131 15.86 -11.03 23.25
CA PRO A 131 14.68 -11.86 22.95
C PRO A 131 13.92 -11.34 21.71
N LEU A 132 13.13 -12.21 21.07
CA LEU A 132 12.26 -11.79 19.97
C LEU A 132 11.19 -10.81 20.48
N GLU A 133 11.21 -9.60 19.92
CA GLU A 133 10.27 -8.53 20.27
C GLU A 133 9.78 -7.82 19.01
N ALA A 134 8.51 -7.48 19.00
CA ALA A 134 7.88 -6.73 17.91
C ALA A 134 7.09 -5.53 18.45
N ILE A 135 6.83 -4.61 17.55
CA ILE A 135 5.83 -3.55 17.69
C ILE A 135 4.80 -3.69 16.58
N SER A 136 3.64 -3.09 16.74
CA SER A 136 2.61 -3.10 15.69
C SER A 136 2.02 -1.72 15.44
N VAL A 137 1.55 -1.54 14.20
CA VAL A 137 0.81 -0.34 13.79
C VAL A 137 -0.43 -0.79 13.01
N LYS A 138 -1.59 -0.29 13.41
CA LYS A 138 -2.87 -0.54 12.75
C LYS A 138 -3.41 0.75 12.15
N PHE A 139 -3.92 0.65 10.93
CA PHE A 139 -4.61 1.72 10.22
C PHE A 139 -6.05 1.31 9.98
N ASP A 140 -6.98 2.07 10.50
CA ASP A 140 -8.41 1.93 10.24
C ASP A 140 -8.90 3.08 9.36
N TYR A 141 -9.85 2.79 8.47
CA TYR A 141 -10.38 3.76 7.52
C TYR A 141 -11.88 3.89 7.66
N LYS A 142 -12.38 5.10 7.46
CA LYS A 142 -13.82 5.38 7.44
C LYS A 142 -14.13 6.49 6.44
N MET A 143 -15.38 6.53 5.97
CA MET A 143 -15.86 7.66 5.20
C MET A 143 -16.08 8.87 6.11
N GLY A 144 -15.50 9.99 5.74
CA GLY A 144 -15.70 11.26 6.42
C GLY A 144 -16.95 12.00 5.93
N PRO A 145 -17.36 13.05 6.66
CA PRO A 145 -18.58 13.81 6.35
C PRO A 145 -18.49 14.55 5.00
N GLU A 146 -17.30 14.86 4.52
CA GLU A 146 -17.07 15.51 3.22
C GLU A 146 -16.98 14.54 2.04
N GLY A 147 -17.29 13.24 2.27
CA GLY A 147 -17.27 12.23 1.22
C GLY A 147 -15.89 11.74 0.81
N HIS A 148 -14.84 11.97 1.62
CA HIS A 148 -13.52 11.42 1.43
C HIS A 148 -13.11 10.50 2.58
N LEU A 149 -12.12 9.63 2.33
CA LEU A 149 -11.64 8.70 3.34
C LEU A 149 -10.82 9.42 4.40
N LEU A 150 -11.05 9.03 5.65
CA LEU A 150 -10.27 9.41 6.83
C LEU A 150 -9.51 8.19 7.35
N GLN A 151 -8.33 8.42 7.93
CA GLN A 151 -7.49 7.40 8.52
C GLN A 151 -7.35 7.63 10.03
N THR A 152 -7.43 6.55 10.79
CA THR A 152 -7.04 6.51 12.20
C THR A 152 -5.86 5.56 12.34
N VAL A 153 -4.83 5.99 13.05
CA VAL A 153 -3.63 5.18 13.31
C VAL A 153 -3.63 4.81 14.80
N THR A 154 -3.44 3.53 15.07
CA THR A 154 -3.23 2.99 16.41
C THR A 154 -1.93 2.23 16.41
N ASP A 155 -1.00 2.59 17.28
CA ASP A 155 0.28 1.94 17.42
C ASP A 155 0.41 1.24 18.77
N ASP A 156 1.11 0.14 18.79
CA ASP A 156 1.58 -0.55 19.98
C ASP A 156 3.11 -0.59 19.91
N ILE A 157 3.72 0.42 20.50
CA ILE A 157 5.17 0.62 20.55
C ILE A 157 5.83 -0.10 21.72
N PHE A 158 5.05 -0.75 22.58
CA PHE A 158 5.60 -1.57 23.65
C PHE A 158 6.16 -2.86 23.06
N ARG A 159 7.47 -3.01 23.14
CA ARG A 159 8.16 -4.22 22.68
C ARG A 159 7.68 -5.42 23.46
N ARG A 160 7.02 -6.37 22.79
CA ARG A 160 6.43 -7.55 23.43
C ARG A 160 6.66 -8.81 22.61
N PRO A 161 7.09 -9.91 23.25
CA PRO A 161 7.18 -11.22 22.58
C PRO A 161 5.82 -11.71 22.05
N GLN A 162 4.71 -11.33 22.67
CA GLN A 162 3.36 -11.71 22.24
C GLN A 162 3.03 -11.17 20.84
N LEU A 163 3.50 -9.96 20.48
CA LEU A 163 3.28 -9.39 19.14
C LEU A 163 3.99 -10.20 18.06
N TRP A 164 5.16 -10.78 18.37
CA TRP A 164 5.82 -11.73 17.48
C TRP A 164 4.96 -12.98 17.22
N GLN A 165 4.34 -13.52 18.25
CA GLN A 165 3.44 -14.68 18.10
C GLN A 165 2.16 -14.32 17.32
N GLU A 166 1.65 -13.10 17.47
CA GLU A 166 0.53 -12.59 16.68
C GLU A 166 0.92 -12.43 15.22
N ASP A 167 2.10 -11.90 14.94
CA ASP A 167 2.64 -11.79 13.57
C ASP A 167 2.73 -13.15 12.88
N LEU A 168 3.25 -14.18 13.55
CA LEU A 168 3.29 -15.54 13.00
C LEU A 168 1.89 -16.08 12.67
N ARG A 169 0.89 -15.85 13.52
CA ARG A 169 -0.49 -16.27 13.26
C ARG A 169 -1.09 -15.50 12.09
N TRP A 170 -0.88 -14.18 12.06
CA TRP A 170 -1.30 -13.32 10.98
C TRP A 170 -0.66 -13.74 9.64
N TYR A 171 0.65 -13.98 9.62
CA TYR A 171 1.34 -14.50 8.44
C TYR A 171 0.74 -15.84 7.96
N GLY A 172 0.51 -16.78 8.87
CA GLY A 172 -0.09 -18.06 8.54
C GLY A 172 -1.49 -17.92 7.92
N GLN A 173 -2.29 -16.94 8.38
CA GLN A 173 -3.59 -16.66 7.79
C GLN A 173 -3.47 -16.04 6.39
N MET A 174 -2.53 -15.13 6.19
CA MET A 174 -2.26 -14.53 4.88
C MET A 174 -1.83 -15.59 3.85
N VAL A 175 -0.96 -16.52 4.25
CA VAL A 175 -0.54 -17.64 3.38
C VAL A 175 -1.75 -18.49 2.96
N LYS A 176 -2.64 -18.82 3.88
CA LYS A 176 -3.89 -19.57 3.56
C LYS A 176 -4.76 -18.81 2.56
N ASP A 177 -4.92 -17.50 2.74
CA ASP A 177 -5.69 -16.67 1.81
C ASP A 177 -5.13 -16.72 0.38
N PHE A 178 -3.79 -16.83 0.22
CA PHE A 178 -3.15 -16.91 -1.10
C PHE A 178 -3.15 -18.33 -1.68
N THR A 179 -3.14 -19.35 -0.85
CA THR A 179 -3.05 -20.74 -1.30
C THR A 179 -4.40 -21.43 -1.40
N GLY A 180 -5.48 -20.80 -0.95
CA GLY A 180 -6.84 -21.36 -0.97
C GLY A 180 -7.03 -22.51 0.03
N GLY A 181 -6.21 -22.56 1.09
CA GLY A 181 -6.25 -23.59 2.16
C GLY A 181 -7.18 -23.25 3.30
#